data_d5139c55685997787fc67a6842cdc02e
#
_entry.id   d5139c55685997787fc67a6842cdc02e
#
_cell.length_a   1.000
_cell.length_b   1.000
_cell.length_c   1.000
_cell.angle_alpha   90.00
_cell.angle_beta   90.00
_cell.angle_gamma   90.00
#
_symmetry.space_group_name_H-M   'P 1'
#
loop_
_entity.id
_entity.type
_entity.pdbx_description
1 polymer ?
#
loop_
_entity_poly.entity_id
_entity_poly.type
_entity_poly.pdbx_seq_one_letter_code
_entity_poly.pdbx_strand_id
1 'polypeptide(L)'
;KTKSYMANIMAMPEVFFQLEVSNFMYGHNARYSSPIPTEKDWDNTDYKKAYDLFKERFADASDFEFFFVGNVTDEQMKTFSEKYLASLPALNRKETFKDTGFRGKDGVHKKEVFKGNDDKATVRISYAGETTYSVKENLAMQALGEILTIKLIEELREKEGGVYGAGARGSLNKLPYGSYSFSISYPTNPASADK
;
A
#
# COMPACT_ATOMS: atom_id res chain seq x y z
N LYS A 1 15.56 20.34 -0.71
CA LYS A 1 14.18 20.33 -1.21
C LYS A 1 13.35 19.17 -0.63
N THR A 2 13.81 17.92 -0.65
CA THR A 2 13.07 16.76 -0.16
C THR A 2 12.78 16.83 1.34
N LYS A 3 13.76 17.22 2.17
CA LYS A 3 13.58 17.36 3.62
C LYS A 3 12.51 18.40 3.98
N SER A 4 12.56 19.59 3.37
CA SER A 4 11.54 20.63 3.58
C SER A 4 10.15 20.20 3.13
N TYR A 5 10.07 19.45 2.02
CA TYR A 5 8.81 18.87 1.56
C TYR A 5 8.24 17.85 2.55
N MET A 6 9.09 16.97 3.12
CA MET A 6 8.68 15.99 4.12
C MET A 6 8.17 16.65 5.41
N ALA A 7 8.83 17.70 5.88
CA ALA A 7 8.36 18.46 7.04
C ALA A 7 6.97 19.07 6.80
N ASN A 8 6.73 19.61 5.60
CA ASN A 8 5.44 20.18 5.24
C ASN A 8 4.33 19.13 5.12
N ILE A 9 4.64 17.98 4.52
CA ILE A 9 3.70 16.85 4.43
C ILE A 9 3.25 16.38 5.81
N MET A 10 4.16 16.29 6.77
CA MET A 10 3.84 15.87 8.14
C MET A 10 2.98 16.87 8.91
N ALA A 11 2.86 18.10 8.43
CA ALA A 11 1.91 19.08 8.98
C ALA A 11 0.46 18.82 8.53
N MET A 12 0.25 18.06 7.45
CA MET A 12 -1.08 17.73 6.91
C MET A 12 -1.76 16.67 7.78
N PRO A 13 -2.98 16.94 8.31
CA PRO A 13 -3.67 16.00 9.20
C PRO A 13 -3.90 14.62 8.57
N GLU A 14 -4.28 14.57 7.30
CA GLU A 14 -4.56 13.33 6.58
C GLU A 14 -3.32 12.44 6.45
N VAL A 15 -2.19 13.05 6.14
CA VAL A 15 -0.89 12.34 6.01
C VAL A 15 -0.42 11.84 7.37
N PHE A 16 -0.55 12.67 8.39
CA PHE A 16 -0.24 12.30 9.77
C PHE A 16 -1.12 11.14 10.24
N PHE A 17 -2.42 11.18 9.96
CA PHE A 17 -3.34 10.08 10.27
C PHE A 17 -2.93 8.77 9.60
N GLN A 18 -2.62 8.78 8.30
CA GLN A 18 -2.17 7.57 7.60
C GLN A 18 -0.87 7.00 8.18
N LEU A 19 0.07 7.87 8.55
CA LEU A 19 1.30 7.45 9.20
C LEU A 19 1.02 6.80 10.56
N GLU A 20 0.15 7.42 11.37
CA GLU A 20 -0.22 6.89 12.68
C GLU A 20 -0.97 5.55 12.59
N VAL A 21 -1.82 5.37 11.59
CA VAL A 21 -2.45 4.06 11.31
C VAL A 21 -1.39 3.02 10.98
N SER A 22 -0.43 3.35 10.11
CA SER A 22 0.64 2.43 9.72
C SER A 22 1.55 2.08 10.90
N ASN A 23 1.97 3.07 11.67
CA ASN A 23 2.78 2.88 12.89
C ASN A 23 2.04 2.02 13.93
N PHE A 24 0.75 2.26 14.10
CA PHE A 24 -0.06 1.53 15.06
C PHE A 24 -0.20 0.05 14.66
N MET A 25 -0.44 -0.22 13.39
CA MET A 25 -0.63 -1.58 12.89
C MET A 25 0.66 -2.38 12.81
N TYR A 26 1.77 -1.76 12.44
CA TYR A 26 3.00 -2.46 12.06
C TYR A 26 4.23 -2.07 12.86
N GLY A 27 4.21 -0.96 13.60
CA GLY A 27 5.38 -0.41 14.29
C GLY A 27 6.00 -1.32 15.36
N HIS A 28 5.30 -2.38 15.78
CA HIS A 28 5.83 -3.42 16.67
C HIS A 28 6.78 -4.40 15.94
N ASN A 29 6.79 -4.40 14.61
CA ASN A 29 7.57 -5.35 13.83
C ASN A 29 8.97 -4.77 13.55
N ALA A 30 10.02 -5.52 13.86
CA ALA A 30 11.40 -5.08 13.63
C ALA A 30 11.75 -4.82 12.16
N ARG A 31 10.95 -5.31 11.20
CA ARG A 31 11.09 -5.04 9.78
C ARG A 31 10.21 -3.91 9.28
N TYR A 32 9.46 -3.27 10.18
CA TYR A 32 8.66 -2.12 9.79
C TYR A 32 9.56 -0.95 9.38
N SER A 33 9.27 -0.39 8.23
CA SER A 33 9.84 0.86 7.78
C SER A 33 8.71 1.86 7.58
N SER A 34 8.84 3.03 8.18
CA SER A 34 7.85 4.09 8.02
C SER A 34 7.66 4.44 6.54
N PRO A 35 6.41 4.57 6.06
CA PRO A 35 6.15 5.00 4.67
C PRO A 35 6.62 6.44 4.40
N ILE A 36 6.84 7.23 5.45
CA ILE A 36 7.39 8.59 5.34
C ILE A 36 8.71 8.62 6.11
N PRO A 37 9.86 8.70 5.39
CA PRO A 37 11.16 8.79 6.03
C PRO A 37 11.30 10.09 6.82
N THR A 38 11.96 10.02 7.97
CA THR A 38 12.35 11.18 8.75
C THR A 38 13.57 11.89 8.13
N GLU A 39 13.86 13.10 8.59
CA GLU A 39 15.09 13.80 8.20
C GLU A 39 16.34 12.98 8.52
N LYS A 40 16.35 12.31 9.68
CA LYS A 40 17.44 11.43 10.10
C LYS A 40 17.63 10.22 9.18
N ASP A 41 16.53 9.65 8.67
CA ASP A 41 16.61 8.53 7.73
C ASP A 41 17.27 8.96 6.41
N TRP A 42 16.97 10.18 5.95
CA TRP A 42 17.64 10.78 4.80
C TRP A 42 19.12 11.03 5.03
N ASP A 43 19.48 11.53 6.21
CA ASP A 43 20.88 11.78 6.56
C ASP A 43 21.71 10.50 6.68
N ASN A 44 21.07 9.42 7.10
CA ASN A 44 21.69 8.10 7.21
C ASN A 44 21.72 7.31 5.89
N THR A 45 21.16 7.85 4.80
CA THR A 45 21.16 7.16 3.51
C THR A 45 22.58 7.10 2.93
N ASP A 46 23.08 5.87 2.75
CA ASP A 46 24.35 5.60 2.07
C ASP A 46 24.08 5.38 0.57
N TYR A 47 24.36 6.40 -0.23
CA TYR A 47 24.18 6.35 -1.68
C TYR A 47 24.98 5.22 -2.33
N LYS A 48 26.23 5.02 -1.90
CA LYS A 48 27.08 3.97 -2.48
C LYS A 48 26.52 2.58 -2.22
N LYS A 49 26.11 2.32 -0.99
CA LYS A 49 25.48 1.07 -0.60
C LYS A 49 24.16 0.83 -1.35
N ALA A 50 23.32 1.86 -1.49
CA ALA A 50 22.07 1.78 -2.25
C ALA A 50 22.34 1.44 -3.73
N TYR A 51 23.35 2.07 -4.34
CA TYR A 51 23.73 1.80 -5.71
C TYR A 51 24.33 0.40 -5.90
N ASP A 52 25.14 -0.08 -4.96
CA ASP A 52 25.71 -1.43 -5.02
C ASP A 52 24.61 -2.50 -4.86
N LEU A 53 23.63 -2.28 -3.98
CA LEU A 53 22.46 -3.12 -3.86
C LEU A 53 21.59 -3.14 -5.14
N PHE A 54 21.40 -1.95 -5.74
CA PHE A 54 20.68 -1.85 -7.02
C PHE A 54 21.38 -2.70 -8.10
N LYS A 55 22.68 -2.50 -8.27
CA LYS A 55 23.47 -3.28 -9.26
C LYS A 55 23.39 -4.78 -9.00
N GLU A 56 23.48 -5.18 -7.74
CA GLU A 56 23.40 -6.60 -7.36
C GLU A 56 22.03 -7.20 -7.69
N ARG A 57 20.92 -6.49 -7.42
CA ARG A 57 19.57 -6.95 -7.71
C ARG A 57 19.25 -7.05 -9.20
N PHE A 58 19.82 -6.15 -9.99
CA PHE A 58 19.63 -6.12 -11.45
C PHE A 58 20.78 -6.76 -12.25
N ALA A 59 21.68 -7.48 -11.59
CA ALA A 59 22.83 -8.14 -12.25
C ALA A 59 22.46 -9.39 -13.03
N ASP A 60 21.28 -9.95 -12.83
CA ASP A 60 20.81 -11.16 -13.50
C ASP A 60 19.39 -10.95 -14.00
N ALA A 61 19.20 -11.03 -15.29
CA ALA A 61 17.91 -10.89 -15.94
C ALA A 61 17.26 -12.24 -16.31
N SER A 62 17.85 -13.37 -15.90
CA SER A 62 17.39 -14.69 -16.29
C SER A 62 16.01 -15.08 -15.76
N ASP A 63 15.53 -14.40 -14.70
CA ASP A 63 14.19 -14.57 -14.12
C ASP A 63 13.29 -13.35 -14.30
N PHE A 64 13.68 -12.37 -15.14
CA PHE A 64 12.85 -11.20 -15.43
C PHE A 64 11.79 -11.55 -16.47
N GLU A 65 10.59 -11.07 -16.24
CA GLU A 65 9.49 -11.10 -17.19
C GLU A 65 9.23 -9.70 -17.73
N PHE A 66 9.25 -9.55 -19.06
CA PHE A 66 9.04 -8.27 -19.73
C PHE A 66 7.66 -8.25 -20.42
N PHE A 67 6.78 -7.37 -19.99
CA PHE A 67 5.46 -7.18 -20.56
C PHE A 67 5.41 -5.88 -21.37
N PHE A 68 5.08 -6.01 -22.66
CA PHE A 68 4.93 -4.84 -23.54
C PHE A 68 3.48 -4.72 -24.01
N VAL A 69 2.91 -3.54 -23.84
CA VAL A 69 1.56 -3.22 -24.30
C VAL A 69 1.63 -1.92 -25.10
N GLY A 70 1.27 -1.98 -26.36
CA GLY A 70 1.32 -0.80 -27.23
C GLY A 70 1.15 -1.15 -28.72
N ASN A 71 1.23 -0.13 -29.56
CA ASN A 71 1.17 -0.29 -31.01
C ASN A 71 2.57 -0.67 -31.54
N VAL A 72 2.90 -1.93 -31.49
CA VAL A 72 4.18 -2.49 -31.91
C VAL A 72 3.95 -3.82 -32.62
N THR A 73 4.69 -4.09 -33.72
CA THR A 73 4.61 -5.35 -34.46
C THR A 73 5.51 -6.42 -33.85
N ASP A 74 5.24 -7.70 -34.12
CA ASP A 74 6.05 -8.80 -33.68
C ASP A 74 7.50 -8.72 -34.19
N GLU A 75 7.70 -8.25 -35.43
CA GLU A 75 9.02 -8.05 -36.01
C GLU A 75 9.82 -6.96 -35.28
N GLN A 76 9.16 -5.85 -34.95
CA GLN A 76 9.77 -4.77 -34.17
C GLN A 76 10.14 -5.29 -32.78
N MET A 77 9.23 -6.02 -32.13
CA MET A 77 9.49 -6.60 -30.79
C MET A 77 10.64 -7.60 -30.84
N LYS A 78 10.69 -8.47 -31.84
CA LYS A 78 11.82 -9.39 -32.04
C LYS A 78 13.13 -8.63 -32.15
N THR A 79 13.19 -7.64 -33.04
CA THR A 79 14.39 -6.82 -33.24
C THR A 79 14.85 -6.12 -31.97
N PHE A 80 13.91 -5.51 -31.23
CA PHE A 80 14.24 -4.81 -29.99
C PHE A 80 14.64 -5.77 -28.88
N SER A 81 13.95 -6.92 -28.77
CA SER A 81 14.29 -7.94 -27.78
C SER A 81 15.69 -8.52 -28.00
N GLU A 82 16.03 -8.87 -29.24
CA GLU A 82 17.36 -9.35 -29.61
C GLU A 82 18.45 -8.31 -29.30
N LYS A 83 18.18 -7.03 -29.55
CA LYS A 83 19.15 -5.96 -29.36
C LYS A 83 19.32 -5.53 -27.90
N TYR A 84 18.23 -5.43 -27.15
CA TYR A 84 18.23 -4.78 -25.84
C TYR A 84 17.99 -5.74 -24.68
N LEU A 85 17.19 -6.80 -24.85
CA LEU A 85 16.87 -7.73 -23.78
C LEU A 85 17.81 -8.95 -23.78
N ALA A 86 18.06 -9.52 -24.95
CA ALA A 86 18.94 -10.68 -25.07
C ALA A 86 20.42 -10.38 -24.74
N SER A 87 20.81 -9.11 -24.68
CA SER A 87 22.14 -8.66 -24.27
C SER A 87 22.29 -8.45 -22.75
N LEU A 88 21.19 -8.58 -22.00
CA LEU A 88 21.25 -8.47 -20.54
C LEU A 88 21.97 -9.65 -19.91
N PRO A 89 22.68 -9.45 -18.79
CA PRO A 89 23.35 -10.54 -18.10
C PRO A 89 22.38 -11.64 -17.67
N ALA A 90 22.72 -12.89 -17.91
CA ALA A 90 21.96 -14.07 -17.51
C ALA A 90 22.86 -15.03 -16.73
N LEU A 91 22.80 -14.98 -15.41
CA LEU A 91 23.60 -15.79 -14.51
C LEU A 91 22.86 -17.05 -14.05
N ASN A 92 21.60 -17.23 -14.45
CA ASN A 92 20.69 -18.30 -14.05
C ASN A 92 20.49 -18.42 -12.53
N ARG A 93 20.54 -17.30 -11.85
CA ARG A 93 20.24 -17.19 -10.44
C ARG A 93 18.75 -17.49 -10.22
N LYS A 94 18.44 -18.34 -9.25
CA LYS A 94 17.05 -18.63 -8.87
C LYS A 94 16.74 -17.93 -7.57
N GLU A 95 15.93 -16.90 -7.65
CA GLU A 95 15.42 -16.21 -6.48
C GLU A 95 14.09 -16.84 -6.06
N THR A 96 13.91 -16.99 -4.76
CA THR A 96 12.68 -17.47 -4.17
C THR A 96 12.16 -16.46 -3.16
N PHE A 97 10.86 -16.40 -3.08
CA PHE A 97 10.16 -15.58 -2.12
C PHE A 97 10.27 -16.17 -0.71
N LYS A 98 10.48 -15.35 0.29
CA LYS A 98 10.52 -15.74 1.70
C LYS A 98 9.51 -14.93 2.52
N ASP A 99 8.57 -15.61 3.15
CA ASP A 99 7.75 -15.00 4.17
C ASP A 99 8.61 -14.71 5.41
N THR A 100 8.70 -13.43 5.76
CA THR A 100 9.51 -12.96 6.90
C THR A 100 8.73 -12.85 8.19
N GLY A 101 7.46 -13.27 8.20
CA GLY A 101 6.57 -13.13 9.35
C GLY A 101 6.13 -11.69 9.61
N PHE A 102 6.24 -10.80 8.61
CA PHE A 102 5.73 -9.43 8.74
C PHE A 102 4.20 -9.46 8.77
N ARG A 103 3.61 -9.12 9.91
CA ARG A 103 2.16 -9.14 10.16
C ARG A 103 1.71 -7.85 10.82
N GLY A 104 0.47 -7.47 10.61
CA GLY A 104 -0.20 -6.46 11.41
C GLY A 104 -0.51 -6.94 12.82
N LYS A 105 -0.98 -6.05 13.68
CA LYS A 105 -1.47 -6.42 15.01
C LYS A 105 -2.68 -7.33 14.92
N ASP A 106 -2.69 -8.38 15.73
CA ASP A 106 -3.84 -9.27 15.89
C ASP A 106 -4.85 -8.72 16.90
N GLY A 107 -6.13 -9.06 16.70
CA GLY A 107 -7.21 -8.71 17.61
C GLY A 107 -7.92 -7.40 17.25
N VAL A 108 -8.79 -6.96 18.15
CA VAL A 108 -9.57 -5.74 17.98
C VAL A 108 -8.91 -4.58 18.71
N HIS A 109 -8.62 -3.54 17.99
CA HIS A 109 -7.96 -2.35 18.50
C HIS A 109 -8.71 -1.08 18.10
N LYS A 110 -8.72 -0.08 18.98
CA LYS A 110 -9.17 1.30 18.68
C LYS A 110 -8.01 2.24 18.97
N LYS A 111 -7.81 3.22 18.10
CA LYS A 111 -6.87 4.32 18.31
C LYS A 111 -7.50 5.62 17.84
N GLU A 112 -7.34 6.65 18.61
CA GLU A 112 -7.71 8.03 18.26
C GLU A 112 -6.43 8.82 17.97
N VAL A 113 -6.50 9.69 16.97
CA VAL A 113 -5.41 10.55 16.53
C VAL A 113 -5.92 11.98 16.42
N PHE A 114 -5.25 12.91 17.10
CA PHE A 114 -5.62 14.32 17.10
C PHE A 114 -4.57 15.14 16.36
N LYS A 115 -4.99 15.82 15.29
CA LYS A 115 -4.12 16.67 14.48
C LYS A 115 -4.93 17.70 13.71
N GLY A 116 -4.47 18.95 13.71
CA GLY A 116 -5.17 20.07 13.06
C GLY A 116 -6.14 20.78 13.99
N ASN A 117 -6.76 21.85 13.47
CA ASN A 117 -7.67 22.72 14.22
C ASN A 117 -9.10 22.75 13.63
N ASP A 118 -9.31 22.07 12.50
CA ASP A 118 -10.61 21.99 11.85
C ASP A 118 -11.53 21.03 12.62
N ASP A 119 -12.81 21.33 12.66
CA ASP A 119 -13.85 20.47 13.23
C ASP A 119 -14.22 19.34 12.23
N LYS A 120 -13.24 18.50 11.95
CA LYS A 120 -13.33 17.37 11.02
C LYS A 120 -12.74 16.12 11.63
N ALA A 121 -13.39 14.99 11.38
CA ALA A 121 -12.87 13.67 11.71
C ALA A 121 -12.83 12.78 10.48
N THR A 122 -11.91 11.83 10.47
CA THR A 122 -11.89 10.72 9.51
C THR A 122 -11.92 9.42 10.30
N VAL A 123 -12.93 8.61 10.02
CA VAL A 123 -13.03 7.26 10.58
C VAL A 123 -12.44 6.27 9.57
N ARG A 124 -11.65 5.32 10.06
CA ARG A 124 -11.16 4.19 9.30
C ARG A 124 -11.34 2.90 10.08
N ILE A 125 -12.07 1.98 9.51
CA ILE A 125 -12.25 0.61 10.02
C ILE A 125 -11.46 -0.31 9.10
N SER A 126 -10.58 -1.15 9.66
CA SER A 126 -9.73 -2.04 8.88
C SER A 126 -9.82 -3.47 9.40
N TYR A 127 -10.01 -4.39 8.49
CA TYR A 127 -9.98 -5.84 8.74
C TYR A 127 -8.81 -6.41 7.95
N ALA A 128 -8.03 -7.28 8.57
CA ALA A 128 -6.93 -7.97 7.93
C ALA A 128 -6.74 -9.35 8.56
N GLY A 129 -6.22 -10.28 7.79
CA GLY A 129 -5.93 -11.63 8.28
C GLY A 129 -5.33 -12.51 7.20
N GLU A 130 -5.02 -13.74 7.58
CA GLU A 130 -4.53 -14.75 6.65
C GLU A 130 -5.70 -15.42 5.90
N THR A 131 -5.46 -15.78 4.66
CA THR A 131 -6.43 -16.51 3.81
C THR A 131 -5.73 -17.20 2.65
N THR A 132 -6.42 -18.11 2.00
CA THR A 132 -5.95 -18.69 0.74
C THR A 132 -6.35 -17.77 -0.41
N TYR A 133 -5.36 -17.36 -1.20
CA TYR A 133 -5.61 -16.53 -2.38
C TYR A 133 -6.24 -17.35 -3.51
N SER A 134 -7.29 -16.79 -4.11
CA SER A 134 -7.75 -17.15 -5.45
C SER A 134 -8.22 -15.91 -6.21
N VAL A 135 -8.15 -15.94 -7.52
CA VAL A 135 -8.66 -14.84 -8.37
C VAL A 135 -10.15 -14.61 -8.13
N LYS A 136 -10.92 -15.69 -7.98
CA LYS A 136 -12.37 -15.62 -7.72
C LYS A 136 -12.65 -14.91 -6.39
N GLU A 137 -11.97 -15.29 -5.31
CA GLU A 137 -12.16 -14.68 -3.99
C GLU A 137 -11.67 -13.22 -3.98
N ASN A 138 -10.60 -12.91 -4.70
CA ASN A 138 -10.13 -11.53 -4.83
C ASN A 138 -11.17 -10.64 -5.57
N LEU A 139 -11.75 -11.14 -6.66
CA LEU A 139 -12.82 -10.44 -7.36
C LEU A 139 -14.08 -10.27 -6.49
N ALA A 140 -14.45 -11.31 -5.74
CA ALA A 140 -15.57 -11.24 -4.79
C ALA A 140 -15.33 -10.19 -3.68
N MET A 141 -14.10 -10.11 -3.17
CA MET A 141 -13.71 -9.10 -2.17
C MET A 141 -13.76 -7.67 -2.74
N GLN A 142 -13.33 -7.47 -3.99
CA GLN A 142 -13.45 -6.19 -4.67
C GLN A 142 -14.91 -5.80 -4.89
N ALA A 143 -15.74 -6.73 -5.38
CA ALA A 143 -17.17 -6.51 -5.57
C ALA A 143 -17.88 -6.18 -4.26
N LEU A 144 -17.52 -6.85 -3.16
CA LEU A 144 -18.02 -6.53 -1.82
C LEU A 144 -17.67 -5.07 -1.44
N GLY A 145 -16.46 -4.63 -1.73
CA GLY A 145 -16.04 -3.24 -1.49
C GLY A 145 -16.91 -2.24 -2.27
N GLU A 146 -17.20 -2.51 -3.53
CA GLU A 146 -18.06 -1.66 -4.37
C GLU A 146 -19.50 -1.62 -3.86
N ILE A 147 -20.09 -2.78 -3.54
CA ILE A 147 -21.44 -2.87 -3.00
C ILE A 147 -21.56 -2.13 -1.67
N LEU A 148 -20.58 -2.32 -0.77
CA LEU A 148 -20.58 -1.61 0.51
C LEU A 148 -20.37 -0.10 0.34
N THR A 149 -19.59 0.34 -0.62
CA THR A 149 -19.45 1.78 -0.92
C THR A 149 -20.81 2.38 -1.26
N ILE A 150 -21.57 1.75 -2.15
CA ILE A 150 -22.92 2.20 -2.50
C ILE A 150 -23.82 2.26 -1.28
N LYS A 151 -23.86 1.19 -0.48
CA LYS A 151 -24.69 1.09 0.72
C LYS A 151 -24.31 2.12 1.79
N LEU A 152 -23.02 2.34 2.00
CA LEU A 152 -22.53 3.34 2.95
C LEU A 152 -22.90 4.77 2.53
N ILE A 153 -22.86 5.07 1.23
CA ILE A 153 -23.32 6.37 0.71
C ILE A 153 -24.82 6.55 0.94
N GLU A 154 -25.63 5.54 0.62
CA GLU A 154 -27.06 5.56 0.85
C GLU A 154 -27.42 5.78 2.34
N GLU A 155 -26.76 5.08 3.25
CA GLU A 155 -27.07 5.15 4.68
C GLU A 155 -26.46 6.42 5.34
N LEU A 156 -25.17 6.64 5.18
CA LEU A 156 -24.47 7.67 5.93
C LEU A 156 -24.66 9.07 5.34
N ARG A 157 -24.76 9.19 4.02
CA ARG A 157 -24.92 10.48 3.36
C ARG A 157 -26.38 10.90 3.21
N GLU A 158 -27.21 9.99 2.68
CA GLU A 158 -28.58 10.34 2.27
C GLU A 158 -29.56 10.29 3.45
N LYS A 159 -29.40 9.32 4.37
CA LYS A 159 -30.31 9.19 5.51
C LYS A 159 -29.83 9.95 6.74
N GLU A 160 -28.56 9.83 7.10
CA GLU A 160 -28.01 10.45 8.31
C GLU A 160 -27.48 11.87 8.06
N GLY A 161 -27.15 12.22 6.83
CA GLY A 161 -26.62 13.55 6.46
C GLY A 161 -25.28 13.93 7.11
N GLY A 162 -24.60 12.95 7.72
CA GLY A 162 -23.42 13.16 8.57
C GLY A 162 -22.09 13.08 7.84
N VAL A 163 -22.06 12.66 6.56
CA VAL A 163 -20.83 12.47 5.80
C VAL A 163 -20.95 12.98 4.38
N TYR A 164 -19.81 13.46 3.83
CA TYR A 164 -19.73 13.91 2.43
C TYR A 164 -19.51 12.76 1.45
N GLY A 165 -19.07 11.59 1.93
CA GLY A 165 -18.84 10.39 1.16
C GLY A 165 -18.31 9.29 2.04
N ALA A 166 -18.37 8.07 1.56
CA ALA A 166 -17.80 6.90 2.21
C ALA A 166 -17.20 5.98 1.15
N GLY A 167 -16.23 5.18 1.51
CA GLY A 167 -15.65 4.19 0.63
C GLY A 167 -15.27 2.92 1.37
N ALA A 168 -15.45 1.79 0.70
CA ALA A 168 -15.01 0.49 1.16
C ALA A 168 -14.14 -0.16 0.09
N ARG A 169 -13.05 -0.81 0.49
CA ARG A 169 -12.14 -1.51 -0.42
C ARG A 169 -11.65 -2.79 0.22
N GLY A 170 -11.63 -3.85 -0.57
CA GLY A 170 -11.09 -5.12 -0.17
C GLY A 170 -10.18 -5.73 -1.23
N SER A 171 -9.18 -6.47 -0.79
CA SER A 171 -8.28 -7.21 -1.68
C SER A 171 -7.70 -8.42 -0.97
N LEU A 172 -7.32 -9.41 -1.78
CA LEU A 172 -6.50 -10.54 -1.35
C LEU A 172 -5.12 -10.43 -1.97
N ASN A 173 -4.09 -10.82 -1.23
CA ASN A 173 -2.72 -10.94 -1.71
C ASN A 173 -2.26 -12.39 -1.66
N LYS A 174 -1.53 -12.81 -2.70
CA LYS A 174 -0.91 -14.13 -2.76
C LYS A 174 0.43 -14.16 -2.03
N LEU A 175 1.18 -13.08 -2.15
CA LEU A 175 2.54 -12.92 -1.60
C LEU A 175 2.60 -11.68 -0.71
N PRO A 176 3.41 -11.71 0.30
CA PRO A 176 4.35 -12.71 0.83
C PRO A 176 3.69 -13.93 1.49
N TYR A 177 2.47 -13.86 1.82
CA TYR A 177 1.62 -14.94 2.33
C TYR A 177 0.17 -14.66 1.88
N GLY A 178 -0.65 -15.70 1.82
CA GLY A 178 -2.06 -15.53 1.52
C GLY A 178 -2.73 -14.67 2.59
N SER A 179 -3.17 -13.48 2.21
CA SER A 179 -3.76 -12.52 3.15
C SER A 179 -4.91 -11.75 2.51
N TYR A 180 -5.80 -11.23 3.35
CA TYR A 180 -6.81 -10.27 2.94
C TYR A 180 -6.66 -8.97 3.71
N SER A 181 -7.10 -7.91 3.09
CA SER A 181 -7.36 -6.63 3.74
C SER A 181 -8.70 -6.08 3.27
N PHE A 182 -9.46 -5.52 4.19
CA PHE A 182 -10.69 -4.81 3.90
C PHE A 182 -10.73 -3.53 4.72
N SER A 183 -11.03 -2.40 4.11
CA SER A 183 -11.11 -1.12 4.82
C SER A 183 -12.35 -0.34 4.43
N ILE A 184 -12.95 0.31 5.42
CA ILE A 184 -14.02 1.29 5.28
C ILE A 184 -13.46 2.62 5.77
N SER A 185 -13.70 3.70 5.04
CA SER A 185 -13.28 5.03 5.48
C SER A 185 -14.30 6.08 5.07
N TYR A 186 -14.57 7.02 5.97
CA TYR A 186 -15.47 8.15 5.73
C TYR A 186 -15.03 9.36 6.55
N PRO A 187 -15.14 10.58 5.96
CA PRO A 187 -15.03 11.82 6.71
C PRO A 187 -16.35 12.10 7.44
N THR A 188 -16.25 12.66 8.65
CA THR A 188 -17.40 13.06 9.46
C THR A 188 -17.03 14.24 10.36
N ASN A 189 -17.92 14.69 11.22
CA ASN A 189 -17.58 15.59 12.32
C ASN A 189 -17.17 14.79 13.57
N PRO A 190 -16.36 15.35 14.49
CA PRO A 190 -15.91 14.64 15.68
C PRO A 190 -17.05 14.13 16.57
N ALA A 191 -18.16 14.86 16.68
CA ALA A 191 -19.32 14.47 17.50
C ALA A 191 -20.08 13.25 16.96
N SER A 192 -19.86 12.90 15.69
CA SER A 192 -20.52 11.76 15.02
C SER A 192 -19.56 10.59 14.73
N ALA A 193 -18.30 10.71 15.11
CA ALA A 193 -17.29 9.71 14.77
C ALA A 193 -17.52 8.33 15.45
N ASP A 194 -18.20 8.32 16.60
CA ASP A 194 -18.49 7.10 17.38
C ASP A 194 -19.94 6.60 17.21
N LYS A 195 -20.73 7.24 16.35
CA LYS A 195 -22.10 6.82 16.02
C LYS A 195 -22.09 5.84 14.87
#